data_27b6efdc7a58a842e29e418a0a78b13e
#
_entry.id   27b6efdc7a58a842e29e418a0a78b13e
#
_cell.length_a   1.000
_cell.length_b   1.000
_cell.length_c   1.000
_cell.angle_alpha   90.00
_cell.angle_beta   90.00
_cell.angle_gamma   90.00
#
_symmetry.space_group_name_H-M   'P 1'
#
loop_
_entity.id
_entity.type
_entity.pdbx_description
1 polymer ?
#
loop_
_entity_poly.entity_id
_entity_poly.type
_entity_poly.pdbx_seq_one_letter_code
_entity_poly.pdbx_strand_id
1 'polypeptide(L)'
;MSLPQMLTGFSEIAANYDALIVDIWGVLHNGRAPFEGVDAALQKYRDGGGTVLLLSNAPRPGPSALQRLHAIGNSPDSYDDILTSGDTVRALMRDMGADGQTICHIGPDKDADLTADLDISFVDEDAANAILFSGMYDDETQTPDDYADMLARFLARGLPLLCPNPDRTVMIGDKIIYCAGAVAELYENMGGEVVWVGKPYPPVYERA
;
A
#
# COMPACT_ATOMS: atom_id res chain seq x y z
N MET A 1 31.45 5.57 15.63
CA MET A 1 30.23 4.78 15.32
C MET A 1 30.65 3.32 15.28
N SER A 2 30.00 2.46 16.06
CA SER A 2 30.22 1.00 15.94
C SER A 2 29.65 0.52 14.62
N LEU A 3 30.31 -0.44 13.98
CA LEU A 3 29.77 -1.11 12.81
C LEU A 3 28.47 -1.86 13.19
N PRO A 4 27.49 -1.94 12.28
CA PRO A 4 26.29 -2.72 12.54
C PRO A 4 26.65 -4.19 12.80
N GLN A 5 25.97 -4.80 13.76
CA GLN A 5 26.16 -6.21 14.07
C GLN A 5 25.62 -7.05 12.89
N MET A 6 26.44 -7.96 12.39
CA MET A 6 25.98 -8.97 11.41
C MET A 6 25.36 -10.13 12.17
N LEU A 7 24.10 -10.48 11.81
CA LEU A 7 23.38 -11.60 12.39
C LEU A 7 23.48 -12.80 11.43
N THR A 8 23.47 -14.01 11.98
CA THR A 8 23.38 -15.26 11.19
C THR A 8 21.94 -15.66 10.94
N GLY A 9 20.99 -15.07 11.69
CA GLY A 9 19.56 -15.26 11.51
C GLY A 9 18.74 -14.45 12.49
N PHE A 10 17.46 -14.29 12.19
CA PHE A 10 16.51 -13.53 13.01
C PHE A 10 16.40 -14.08 14.44
N SER A 11 16.57 -15.39 14.64
CA SER A 11 16.51 -16.04 15.96
C SER A 11 17.47 -15.46 17.01
N GLU A 12 18.55 -14.77 16.58
CA GLU A 12 19.48 -14.14 17.52
C GLU A 12 18.91 -12.92 18.25
N ILE A 13 17.90 -12.27 17.64
CA ILE A 13 17.31 -11.04 18.17
C ILE A 13 15.81 -11.17 18.46
N ALA A 14 15.17 -12.24 18.00
CA ALA A 14 13.72 -12.43 18.11
C ALA A 14 13.18 -12.23 19.54
N ALA A 15 13.87 -12.75 20.52
CA ALA A 15 13.47 -12.64 21.94
C ALA A 15 13.60 -11.22 22.53
N ASN A 16 14.16 -10.27 21.79
CA ASN A 16 14.29 -8.88 22.23
C ASN A 16 13.06 -8.01 21.86
N TYR A 17 12.11 -8.57 21.13
CA TYR A 17 10.94 -7.87 20.61
C TYR A 17 9.66 -8.63 20.92
N ASP A 18 8.62 -7.93 21.38
CA ASP A 18 7.31 -8.51 21.68
C ASP A 18 6.43 -8.60 20.44
N ALA A 19 6.69 -7.74 19.44
CA ALA A 19 5.96 -7.70 18.17
C ALA A 19 6.88 -7.39 16.98
N LEU A 20 6.45 -7.85 15.80
CA LEU A 20 7.06 -7.56 14.51
C LEU A 20 6.06 -6.89 13.60
N ILE A 21 6.49 -5.84 12.93
CA ILE A 21 5.82 -5.28 11.76
C ILE A 21 6.59 -5.78 10.53
N VAL A 22 5.92 -6.58 9.71
CA VAL A 22 6.55 -7.32 8.62
C VAL A 22 5.99 -6.86 7.28
N ASP A 23 6.87 -6.45 6.36
CA ASP A 23 6.48 -6.19 4.98
C ASP A 23 6.10 -7.49 4.25
N ILE A 24 5.30 -7.36 3.20
CA ILE A 24 4.79 -8.52 2.45
C ILE A 24 5.59 -8.74 1.18
N TRP A 25 5.59 -7.74 0.27
CA TRP A 25 6.23 -7.89 -1.03
C TRP A 25 7.75 -7.85 -0.95
N GLY A 26 8.42 -8.88 -1.42
CA GLY A 26 9.87 -8.97 -1.33
C GLY A 26 10.39 -9.49 0.02
N VAL A 27 9.48 -9.75 0.99
CA VAL A 27 9.78 -10.33 2.31
C VAL A 27 9.10 -11.68 2.49
N LEU A 28 7.78 -11.78 2.30
CA LEU A 28 7.05 -13.05 2.41
C LEU A 28 7.07 -13.81 1.07
N HIS A 29 6.96 -13.10 -0.04
CA HIS A 29 6.90 -13.69 -1.38
C HIS A 29 7.49 -12.76 -2.45
N ASN A 30 7.73 -13.32 -3.64
CA ASN A 30 8.22 -12.60 -4.81
C ASN A 30 7.10 -12.26 -5.85
N GLY A 31 5.85 -12.35 -5.43
CA GLY A 31 4.67 -12.19 -6.29
C GLY A 31 4.21 -13.48 -7.00
N ARG A 32 5.00 -14.56 -6.95
CA ARG A 32 4.71 -15.86 -7.59
C ARG A 32 4.72 -17.03 -6.60
N ALA A 33 5.60 -16.98 -5.62
CA ALA A 33 5.77 -18.02 -4.62
C ALA A 33 6.29 -17.42 -3.31
N PRO A 34 6.00 -18.04 -2.15
CA PRO A 34 6.60 -17.68 -0.87
C PRO A 34 8.12 -17.84 -0.92
N PHE A 35 8.84 -17.06 -0.12
CA PHE A 35 10.24 -17.32 0.15
C PHE A 35 10.38 -18.51 1.11
N GLU A 36 11.35 -19.36 0.84
CA GLU A 36 11.60 -20.56 1.65
C GLU A 36 11.89 -20.19 3.11
N GLY A 37 11.22 -20.87 4.02
CA GLY A 37 11.43 -20.76 5.46
C GLY A 37 10.84 -19.51 6.14
N VAL A 38 10.32 -18.53 5.41
CA VAL A 38 9.81 -17.30 6.00
C VAL A 38 8.58 -17.56 6.88
N ASP A 39 7.58 -18.29 6.36
CA ASP A 39 6.37 -18.62 7.13
C ASP A 39 6.72 -19.44 8.40
N ALA A 40 7.63 -20.42 8.29
CA ALA A 40 8.07 -21.20 9.43
C ALA A 40 8.82 -20.36 10.50
N ALA A 41 9.59 -19.37 10.07
CA ALA A 41 10.29 -18.46 10.99
C ALA A 41 9.30 -17.57 11.76
N LEU A 42 8.30 -17.01 11.07
CA LEU A 42 7.25 -16.18 11.67
C LEU A 42 6.35 -17.02 12.60
N GLN A 43 5.94 -18.21 12.15
CA GLN A 43 5.17 -19.13 13.00
C GLN A 43 5.93 -19.48 14.27
N LYS A 44 7.21 -19.82 14.16
CA LYS A 44 8.03 -20.09 15.34
C LYS A 44 8.14 -18.90 16.30
N TYR A 45 8.18 -17.68 15.77
CA TYR A 45 8.20 -16.46 16.58
C TYR A 45 6.87 -16.30 17.35
N ARG A 46 5.72 -16.54 16.68
CA ARG A 46 4.39 -16.52 17.30
C ARG A 46 4.20 -17.61 18.34
N ASP A 47 4.68 -18.82 18.08
CA ASP A 47 4.67 -19.94 19.05
C ASP A 47 5.46 -19.62 20.31
N GLY A 48 6.44 -18.74 20.22
CA GLY A 48 7.20 -18.18 21.33
C GLY A 48 6.50 -17.05 22.09
N GLY A 49 5.28 -16.66 21.68
CA GLY A 49 4.47 -15.60 22.30
C GLY A 49 4.64 -14.22 21.65
N GLY A 50 5.37 -14.09 20.55
CA GLY A 50 5.50 -12.85 19.80
C GLY A 50 4.27 -12.59 18.92
N THR A 51 4.00 -11.32 18.60
CA THR A 51 2.93 -10.89 17.71
C THR A 51 3.49 -10.50 16.34
N VAL A 52 2.81 -10.87 15.26
CA VAL A 52 3.20 -10.52 13.88
C VAL A 52 2.09 -9.76 13.19
N LEU A 53 2.33 -8.48 12.90
CA LEU A 53 1.48 -7.65 12.06
C LEU A 53 2.09 -7.53 10.66
N LEU A 54 1.34 -7.94 9.64
CA LEU A 54 1.72 -7.70 8.25
C LEU A 54 1.38 -6.26 7.86
N LEU A 55 2.34 -5.52 7.27
CA LEU A 55 2.16 -4.13 6.86
C LEU A 55 2.51 -3.94 5.37
N SER A 56 1.52 -3.61 4.55
CA SER A 56 1.66 -3.54 3.09
C SER A 56 1.28 -2.20 2.49
N ASN A 57 2.03 -1.79 1.44
CA ASN A 57 1.66 -0.66 0.57
C ASN A 57 0.61 -1.02 -0.49
N ALA A 58 0.01 -2.21 -0.42
CA ALA A 58 -1.03 -2.60 -1.36
C ALA A 58 -2.25 -1.67 -1.28
N PRO A 59 -2.71 -1.09 -2.42
CA PRO A 59 -3.87 -0.21 -2.46
C PRO A 59 -5.18 -1.03 -2.48
N ARG A 60 -5.36 -1.89 -1.49
CA ARG A 60 -6.54 -2.76 -1.37
C ARG A 60 -6.81 -3.09 0.09
N PRO A 61 -8.06 -3.40 0.46
CA PRO A 61 -8.41 -3.83 1.82
C PRO A 61 -7.64 -5.08 2.27
N GLY A 62 -7.38 -5.16 3.58
CA GLY A 62 -6.67 -6.29 4.19
C GLY A 62 -7.23 -7.66 3.80
N PRO A 63 -8.55 -7.91 3.84
CA PRO A 63 -9.13 -9.18 3.42
C PRO A 63 -8.78 -9.57 1.97
N SER A 64 -8.80 -8.60 1.03
CA SER A 64 -8.41 -8.83 -0.37
C SER A 64 -6.91 -9.11 -0.51
N ALA A 65 -6.09 -8.41 0.28
CA ALA A 65 -4.65 -8.66 0.31
C ALA A 65 -4.32 -10.05 0.87
N LEU A 66 -5.01 -10.49 1.94
CA LEU A 66 -4.86 -11.84 2.50
C LEU A 66 -5.29 -12.94 1.52
N GLN A 67 -6.42 -12.74 0.82
CA GLN A 67 -6.85 -13.70 -0.20
C GLN A 67 -5.76 -13.93 -1.25
N ARG A 68 -5.10 -12.85 -1.69
CA ARG A 68 -3.99 -12.94 -2.64
C ARG A 68 -2.75 -13.61 -2.02
N LEU A 69 -2.41 -13.26 -0.78
CA LEU A 69 -1.29 -13.83 -0.05
C LEU A 69 -1.42 -15.36 0.06
N HIS A 70 -2.60 -15.84 0.45
CA HIS A 70 -2.90 -17.28 0.54
C HIS A 70 -2.89 -17.96 -0.83
N ALA A 71 -3.39 -17.30 -1.87
CA ALA A 71 -3.36 -17.84 -3.24
C ALA A 71 -1.93 -18.00 -3.78
N ILE A 72 -0.97 -17.19 -3.30
CA ILE A 72 0.46 -17.34 -3.60
C ILE A 72 1.06 -18.52 -2.84
N GLY A 73 0.47 -18.93 -1.71
CA GLY A 73 0.87 -20.09 -0.92
C GLY A 73 1.48 -19.78 0.45
N ASN A 74 1.43 -18.52 0.91
CA ASN A 74 1.83 -18.17 2.28
C ASN A 74 0.85 -18.74 3.31
N SER A 75 1.38 -19.14 4.45
CA SER A 75 0.60 -19.76 5.54
C SER A 75 -0.21 -18.71 6.32
N PRO A 76 -1.51 -18.97 6.62
CA PRO A 76 -2.26 -18.12 7.54
C PRO A 76 -1.74 -18.18 8.99
N ASP A 77 -0.93 -19.17 9.33
CA ASP A 77 -0.39 -19.34 10.67
C ASP A 77 0.86 -18.47 10.93
N SER A 78 1.36 -17.75 9.90
CA SER A 78 2.59 -16.95 10.00
C SER A 78 2.39 -15.54 10.55
N TYR A 79 1.16 -15.08 10.76
CA TYR A 79 0.83 -13.72 11.23
C TYR A 79 -0.42 -13.70 12.12
N ASP A 80 -0.63 -12.60 12.85
CA ASP A 80 -1.81 -12.37 13.68
C ASP A 80 -2.82 -11.47 12.99
N ASP A 81 -2.35 -10.43 12.29
CA ASP A 81 -3.20 -9.47 11.61
C ASP A 81 -2.49 -8.86 10.40
N ILE A 82 -3.23 -8.10 9.60
CA ILE A 82 -2.74 -7.34 8.46
C ILE A 82 -3.29 -5.92 8.47
N LEU A 83 -2.43 -4.96 8.16
CA LEU A 83 -2.81 -3.59 7.83
C LEU A 83 -2.26 -3.22 6.46
N THR A 84 -3.11 -2.66 5.60
CA THR A 84 -2.71 -2.17 4.28
C THR A 84 -2.83 -0.65 4.18
N SER A 85 -2.12 -0.06 3.21
CA SER A 85 -2.37 1.33 2.84
C SER A 85 -3.80 1.52 2.32
N GLY A 86 -4.38 0.48 1.71
CA GLY A 86 -5.79 0.46 1.32
C GLY A 86 -6.72 0.64 2.51
N ASP A 87 -6.50 -0.07 3.63
CA ASP A 87 -7.29 0.12 4.85
C ASP A 87 -7.14 1.53 5.41
N THR A 88 -5.92 2.05 5.38
CA THR A 88 -5.61 3.39 5.90
C THR A 88 -6.28 4.48 5.07
N VAL A 89 -6.18 4.43 3.74
CA VAL A 89 -6.85 5.42 2.87
C VAL A 89 -8.36 5.31 2.94
N ARG A 90 -8.92 4.10 3.10
CA ARG A 90 -10.37 3.90 3.30
C ARG A 90 -10.87 4.59 4.57
N ALA A 91 -10.10 4.55 5.66
CA ALA A 91 -10.46 5.28 6.87
C ALA A 91 -10.41 6.81 6.64
N LEU A 92 -9.36 7.31 6.01
CA LEU A 92 -9.25 8.72 5.64
C LEU A 92 -10.42 9.17 4.74
N MET A 93 -10.78 8.38 3.73
CA MET A 93 -11.91 8.68 2.86
C MET A 93 -13.25 8.70 3.61
N ARG A 94 -13.47 7.84 4.62
CA ARG A 94 -14.68 7.91 5.46
C ARG A 94 -14.77 9.22 6.23
N ASP A 95 -13.65 9.68 6.78
CA ASP A 95 -13.61 10.97 7.49
C ASP A 95 -13.90 12.13 6.52
N MET A 96 -13.30 12.10 5.32
CA MET A 96 -13.58 13.09 4.26
C MET A 96 -15.05 13.05 3.82
N GLY A 97 -15.66 11.88 3.68
CA GLY A 97 -17.06 11.71 3.34
C GLY A 97 -18.01 12.28 4.40
N ALA A 98 -17.67 12.07 5.68
CA ALA A 98 -18.42 12.66 6.79
C ALA A 98 -18.40 14.20 6.77
N ASP A 99 -17.32 14.79 6.22
CA ASP A 99 -17.18 16.24 6.00
C ASP A 99 -17.82 16.73 4.67
N GLY A 100 -18.52 15.83 3.95
CA GLY A 100 -19.21 16.13 2.69
C GLY A 100 -18.28 16.28 1.48
N GLN A 101 -17.06 15.76 1.54
CA GLN A 101 -16.13 15.76 0.41
C GLN A 101 -16.55 14.74 -0.66
N THR A 102 -16.23 15.06 -1.91
CA THR A 102 -16.45 14.17 -3.06
C THR A 102 -15.11 13.74 -3.65
N ILE A 103 -15.00 12.48 -4.06
CA ILE A 103 -13.73 11.90 -4.53
C ILE A 103 -13.89 11.39 -5.96
N CYS A 104 -12.93 11.71 -6.82
CA CYS A 104 -12.76 11.02 -8.10
C CYS A 104 -11.73 9.89 -7.91
N HIS A 105 -12.12 8.66 -8.20
CA HIS A 105 -11.21 7.52 -8.19
C HIS A 105 -10.61 7.30 -9.57
N ILE A 106 -9.29 7.27 -9.62
CA ILE A 106 -8.49 6.91 -10.81
C ILE A 106 -7.66 5.69 -10.47
N GLY A 107 -7.86 4.63 -11.22
CA GLY A 107 -7.18 3.36 -11.02
C GLY A 107 -7.76 2.24 -11.87
N PRO A 108 -7.08 1.10 -11.91
CA PRO A 108 -7.52 -0.06 -12.68
C PRO A 108 -8.72 -0.76 -12.00
N ASP A 109 -9.53 -1.46 -12.80
CA ASP A 109 -10.71 -2.21 -12.31
C ASP A 109 -10.37 -3.21 -11.18
N LYS A 110 -9.14 -3.72 -11.15
CA LYS A 110 -8.66 -4.63 -10.09
C LYS A 110 -8.61 -4.01 -8.69
N ASP A 111 -8.71 -2.67 -8.60
CA ASP A 111 -8.69 -1.92 -7.33
C ASP A 111 -10.11 -1.44 -6.92
N ALA A 112 -11.17 -1.91 -7.58
CA ALA A 112 -12.56 -1.53 -7.30
C ALA A 112 -13.00 -1.83 -5.85
N ASP A 113 -12.41 -2.82 -5.19
CA ASP A 113 -12.64 -3.15 -3.78
C ASP A 113 -12.15 -2.05 -2.81
N LEU A 114 -11.22 -1.20 -3.27
CA LEU A 114 -10.72 -0.07 -2.48
C LEU A 114 -11.82 0.94 -2.15
N THR A 115 -12.78 1.11 -3.04
CA THR A 115 -13.88 2.07 -2.90
C THR A 115 -15.22 1.43 -2.55
N ALA A 116 -15.31 0.09 -2.60
CA ALA A 116 -16.52 -0.63 -2.28
C ALA A 116 -16.96 -0.41 -0.83
N ASP A 117 -18.29 -0.39 -0.59
CA ASP A 117 -18.91 -0.29 0.75
C ASP A 117 -18.44 0.93 1.58
N LEU A 118 -18.05 2.02 0.90
CA LEU A 118 -17.80 3.30 1.52
C LEU A 118 -19.01 4.23 1.36
N ASP A 119 -19.48 4.80 2.46
CA ASP A 119 -20.51 5.85 2.46
C ASP A 119 -19.87 7.20 2.15
N ILE A 120 -19.50 7.36 0.88
CA ILE A 120 -18.88 8.57 0.33
C ILE A 120 -19.30 8.73 -1.13
N SER A 121 -19.42 9.95 -1.61
CA SER A 121 -19.76 10.25 -2.99
C SER A 121 -18.54 10.13 -3.90
N PHE A 122 -18.52 9.13 -4.75
CA PHE A 122 -17.59 9.05 -5.87
C PHE A 122 -18.20 9.72 -7.09
N VAL A 123 -17.44 10.62 -7.72
CA VAL A 123 -17.88 11.50 -8.80
C VAL A 123 -16.84 11.59 -9.91
N ASP A 124 -17.22 12.15 -11.04
CA ASP A 124 -16.28 12.47 -12.13
C ASP A 124 -15.30 13.58 -11.72
N GLU A 125 -14.18 13.69 -12.45
CA GLU A 125 -13.10 14.64 -12.13
C GLU A 125 -13.59 16.08 -11.94
N ASP A 126 -14.59 16.53 -12.72
CA ASP A 126 -15.11 17.91 -12.69
C ASP A 126 -15.86 18.26 -11.40
N ALA A 127 -16.43 17.26 -10.72
CA ALA A 127 -17.21 17.44 -9.49
C ALA A 127 -16.44 17.08 -8.21
N ALA A 128 -15.22 16.59 -8.32
CA ALA A 128 -14.44 16.11 -7.20
C ALA A 128 -13.80 17.24 -6.37
N ASN A 129 -13.68 17.01 -5.05
CA ASN A 129 -12.90 17.85 -4.13
C ASN A 129 -11.50 17.23 -3.86
N ALA A 130 -11.33 15.94 -4.11
CA ALA A 130 -10.07 15.23 -3.99
C ALA A 130 -9.97 14.12 -5.03
N ILE A 131 -8.76 13.67 -5.30
CA ILE A 131 -8.46 12.57 -6.21
C ILE A 131 -7.92 11.40 -5.40
N LEU A 132 -8.48 10.21 -5.58
CA LEU A 132 -7.87 8.95 -5.17
C LEU A 132 -7.16 8.35 -6.38
N PHE A 133 -5.84 8.28 -6.35
CA PHE A 133 -5.05 7.63 -7.41
C PHE A 133 -4.50 6.30 -6.89
N SER A 134 -5.17 5.18 -7.19
CA SER A 134 -4.77 3.86 -6.71
C SER A 134 -3.75 3.15 -7.59
N GLY A 135 -3.67 3.54 -8.86
CA GLY A 135 -2.75 2.98 -9.85
C GLY A 135 -3.06 3.46 -11.26
N MET A 136 -2.23 3.10 -12.20
CA MET A 136 -2.48 3.35 -13.62
C MET A 136 -3.57 2.42 -14.15
N TYR A 137 -4.31 2.83 -15.17
CA TYR A 137 -5.34 1.99 -15.81
C TYR A 137 -4.72 0.71 -16.41
N ASP A 138 -3.54 0.84 -17.01
CA ASP A 138 -2.74 -0.26 -17.54
C ASP A 138 -1.28 -0.10 -17.07
N ASP A 139 -0.91 -0.83 -16.03
CA ASP A 139 0.42 -0.77 -15.43
C ASP A 139 1.51 -1.50 -16.27
N GLU A 140 1.11 -2.21 -17.33
CA GLU A 140 2.07 -2.86 -18.23
C GLU A 140 2.56 -1.96 -19.38
N THR A 141 1.76 -0.98 -19.79
CA THR A 141 2.03 -0.15 -20.99
C THR A 141 2.12 1.34 -20.68
N GLN A 142 1.48 1.82 -19.61
CA GLN A 142 1.47 3.23 -19.25
C GLN A 142 2.66 3.61 -18.35
N THR A 143 3.00 4.89 -18.41
CA THR A 143 4.03 5.54 -17.60
C THR A 143 3.43 6.73 -16.85
N PRO A 144 4.11 7.30 -15.85
CA PRO A 144 3.62 8.51 -15.18
C PRO A 144 3.35 9.69 -16.14
N ASP A 145 4.13 9.81 -17.22
CA ASP A 145 4.00 10.91 -18.18
C ASP A 145 2.66 10.87 -18.94
N ASP A 146 2.04 9.71 -19.11
CA ASP A 146 0.73 9.56 -19.74
C ASP A 146 -0.39 10.24 -18.94
N TYR A 147 -0.14 10.56 -17.66
CA TYR A 147 -1.07 11.25 -16.77
C TYR A 147 -0.82 12.76 -16.65
N ALA A 148 0.23 13.30 -17.26
CA ALA A 148 0.65 14.70 -17.07
C ALA A 148 -0.46 15.72 -17.36
N ASP A 149 -1.22 15.56 -18.46
CA ASP A 149 -2.31 16.45 -18.82
C ASP A 149 -3.49 16.39 -17.82
N MET A 150 -3.80 15.18 -17.30
CA MET A 150 -4.81 14.98 -16.26
C MET A 150 -4.37 15.66 -14.96
N LEU A 151 -3.13 15.43 -14.54
CA LEU A 151 -2.55 16.04 -13.35
C LEU A 151 -2.51 17.57 -13.43
N ALA A 152 -2.24 18.13 -14.63
CA ALA A 152 -2.29 19.58 -14.83
C ALA A 152 -3.70 20.16 -14.62
N ARG A 153 -4.76 19.44 -15.02
CA ARG A 153 -6.14 19.85 -14.72
C ARG A 153 -6.45 19.81 -13.24
N PHE A 154 -5.99 18.78 -12.50
CA PHE A 154 -6.15 18.69 -11.06
C PHE A 154 -5.41 19.81 -10.33
N LEU A 155 -4.18 20.08 -10.74
CA LEU A 155 -3.36 21.15 -10.20
C LEU A 155 -4.03 22.52 -10.38
N ALA A 156 -4.59 22.79 -11.57
CA ALA A 156 -5.30 24.05 -11.85
C ALA A 156 -6.52 24.26 -10.94
N ARG A 157 -7.09 23.19 -10.39
CA ARG A 157 -8.19 23.20 -9.44
C ARG A 157 -7.74 23.14 -7.97
N GLY A 158 -6.44 22.94 -7.72
CA GLY A 158 -5.90 22.77 -6.37
C GLY A 158 -6.39 21.52 -5.65
N LEU A 159 -6.65 20.42 -6.39
CA LEU A 159 -7.18 19.20 -5.79
C LEU A 159 -6.06 18.42 -5.08
N PRO A 160 -6.25 17.99 -3.81
CA PRO A 160 -5.32 17.05 -3.18
C PRO A 160 -5.45 15.66 -3.82
N LEU A 161 -4.30 14.98 -3.98
CA LEU A 161 -4.21 13.62 -4.50
C LEU A 161 -3.90 12.65 -3.35
N LEU A 162 -4.80 11.73 -3.07
CA LEU A 162 -4.62 10.64 -2.11
C LEU A 162 -3.86 9.50 -2.80
N CYS A 163 -2.67 9.17 -2.30
CA CYS A 163 -1.84 8.08 -2.82
C CYS A 163 -1.80 6.90 -1.83
N PRO A 164 -2.59 5.84 -2.06
CA PRO A 164 -2.62 4.67 -1.18
C PRO A 164 -1.44 3.70 -1.41
N ASN A 165 -0.63 3.90 -2.44
CA ASN A 165 0.57 3.11 -2.68
C ASN A 165 1.76 4.02 -3.00
N PRO A 166 2.57 4.39 -1.98
CA PRO A 166 3.74 5.25 -2.17
C PRO A 166 4.90 4.64 -2.96
N ASP A 167 4.88 3.33 -3.22
CA ASP A 167 5.91 2.70 -4.03
C ASP A 167 5.92 3.29 -5.44
N ARG A 168 7.10 3.61 -5.95
CA ARG A 168 7.26 4.16 -7.31
C ARG A 168 7.23 3.06 -8.34
N THR A 169 7.87 1.94 -8.02
CA THR A 169 7.96 0.77 -8.89
C THR A 169 7.95 -0.50 -8.07
N VAL A 170 7.55 -1.60 -8.71
CA VAL A 170 7.63 -2.94 -8.16
C VAL A 170 8.23 -3.88 -9.22
N MET A 171 8.98 -4.88 -8.75
CA MET A 171 9.47 -5.95 -9.63
C MET A 171 8.46 -7.09 -9.70
N ILE A 172 8.03 -7.46 -10.90
CA ILE A 172 7.23 -8.66 -11.14
C ILE A 172 7.99 -9.55 -12.11
N GLY A 173 8.64 -10.58 -11.60
CA GLY A 173 9.64 -11.33 -12.35
C GLY A 173 10.81 -10.42 -12.72
N ASP A 174 11.11 -10.30 -14.02
CA ASP A 174 12.19 -9.44 -14.54
C ASP A 174 11.67 -8.06 -15.03
N LYS A 175 10.37 -7.79 -14.88
CA LYS A 175 9.75 -6.53 -15.29
C LYS A 175 9.69 -5.54 -14.13
N ILE A 176 10.08 -4.29 -14.39
CA ILE A 176 9.79 -3.14 -13.52
C ILE A 176 8.43 -2.59 -13.93
N ILE A 177 7.53 -2.50 -12.98
CA ILE A 177 6.17 -1.96 -13.16
C ILE A 177 6.05 -0.69 -12.32
N TYR A 178 5.53 0.39 -12.92
CA TYR A 178 5.25 1.61 -12.17
C TYR A 178 4.04 1.43 -11.25
N CYS A 179 4.12 2.04 -10.07
CA CYS A 179 3.05 2.09 -9.08
C CYS A 179 2.47 3.50 -8.97
N ALA A 180 1.38 3.64 -8.21
CA ALA A 180 0.72 4.92 -7.98
C ALA A 180 1.66 6.02 -7.46
N GLY A 181 2.66 5.67 -6.65
CA GLY A 181 3.64 6.60 -6.11
C GLY A 181 4.46 7.32 -7.17
N ALA A 182 4.70 6.72 -8.34
CA ALA A 182 5.41 7.39 -9.42
C ALA A 182 4.59 8.54 -10.03
N VAL A 183 3.26 8.36 -10.18
CA VAL A 183 2.35 9.40 -10.67
C VAL A 183 2.10 10.48 -9.60
N ALA A 184 1.98 10.06 -8.33
CA ALA A 184 1.84 10.98 -7.21
C ALA A 184 3.09 11.87 -7.05
N GLU A 185 4.30 11.32 -7.23
CA GLU A 185 5.54 12.10 -7.23
C GLU A 185 5.58 13.10 -8.40
N LEU A 186 5.11 12.72 -9.58
CA LEU A 186 5.00 13.65 -10.70
C LEU A 186 4.07 14.81 -10.34
N TYR A 187 2.91 14.53 -9.72
CA TYR A 187 1.98 15.55 -9.28
C TYR A 187 2.60 16.50 -8.24
N GLU A 188 3.29 15.97 -7.26
CA GLU A 188 4.02 16.75 -6.23
C GLU A 188 5.10 17.63 -6.87
N ASN A 189 5.86 17.11 -7.84
CA ASN A 189 6.87 17.88 -8.59
C ASN A 189 6.26 19.00 -9.46
N MET A 190 5.01 18.85 -9.90
CA MET A 190 4.25 19.91 -10.58
C MET A 190 3.73 20.98 -9.60
N GLY A 191 3.85 20.77 -8.29
CA GLY A 191 3.38 21.66 -7.23
C GLY A 191 2.02 21.29 -6.65
N GLY A 192 1.51 20.09 -6.94
CA GLY A 192 0.26 19.56 -6.37
C GLY A 192 0.44 19.06 -4.94
N GLU A 193 -0.62 19.06 -4.17
CA GLU A 193 -0.66 18.48 -2.83
C GLU A 193 -0.89 16.97 -2.92
N VAL A 194 -0.01 16.18 -2.30
CA VAL A 194 -0.13 14.73 -2.21
C VAL A 194 -0.29 14.29 -0.75
N VAL A 195 -1.34 13.52 -0.48
CA VAL A 195 -1.57 12.85 0.80
C VAL A 195 -1.03 11.42 0.67
N TRP A 196 0.18 11.22 1.14
CA TRP A 196 0.86 9.92 1.16
C TRP A 196 0.35 9.06 2.32
N VAL A 197 -0.17 7.87 2.04
CA VAL A 197 -0.87 7.07 3.05
C VAL A 197 -0.08 5.85 3.52
N GLY A 198 0.72 5.23 2.65
CA GLY A 198 1.49 4.02 2.95
C GLY A 198 2.87 4.27 3.55
N LYS A 199 3.64 3.19 3.74
CA LYS A 199 5.05 3.25 4.17
C LYS A 199 5.90 4.05 3.15
N PRO A 200 6.83 4.93 3.58
CA PRO A 200 7.30 5.17 4.94
C PRO A 200 6.58 6.32 5.67
N TYR A 201 5.41 6.72 5.23
CA TYR A 201 4.69 7.88 5.76
C TYR A 201 3.93 7.55 7.06
N PRO A 202 3.78 8.54 8.00
CA PRO A 202 3.21 8.32 9.32
C PRO A 202 1.82 7.67 9.36
N PRO A 203 0.86 8.00 8.48
CA PRO A 203 -0.52 7.55 8.65
C PRO A 203 -0.71 6.04 8.77
N VAL A 204 0.11 5.25 8.07
CA VAL A 204 0.00 3.78 8.14
C VAL A 204 0.58 3.23 9.45
N TYR A 205 1.61 3.87 10.01
CA TYR A 205 2.20 3.44 11.28
C TYR A 205 1.38 3.87 12.50
N GLU A 206 0.65 4.98 12.41
CA GLU A 206 -0.26 5.44 13.47
C GLU A 206 -1.47 4.51 13.64
N ARG A 207 -1.75 3.69 12.62
CA ARG A 207 -2.81 2.68 12.64
C ARG A 207 -2.31 1.27 12.94
N ALA A 208 -1.02 1.02 12.78
CA ALA A 208 -0.38 -0.27 13.08
C ALA A 208 -0.18 -0.45 14.59
#